data_9cd30690e7d7a24b34ad8b46bc688d3a
#
_entry.id   9cd30690e7d7a24b34ad8b46bc688d3a
#
_cell.length_a   1.000
_cell.length_b   1.000
_cell.length_c   1.000
_cell.angle_alpha   90.00
_cell.angle_beta   90.00
_cell.angle_gamma   90.00
#
_symmetry.space_group_name_H-M   'P 1'
#
loop_
_entity.id
_entity.type
_entity.pdbx_description
1 polymer ?
#
loop_
_entity_poly.entity_id
_entity_poly.type
_entity_poly.pdbx_seq_one_letter_code
_entity_poly.pdbx_strand_id
1 'polypeptide(L)'
;PQPEPEPEPGPDINQKYLEAAYTSNCFMVKPGQSVDIPILKAFAMWNLYAEWLGETDLMGLTPEPVLLWQDLPGLITNVGLIPGQQAEEGSIAVSTADKVGNALIGLRIGGEIRWSWHIWVTRYDPNAELVAFGKIYTWDNNGDGVTDYTFMDRNLGAVINKALIENTPADSLAACGLLYQWGRKDPFPGDRILRGTNQTDYNRFDSKPIYDAAGTLLTEGSQSGGTGIRSVKTDTDLTRTGLAKSILEPMTVLLGAEGYSD
;
A
#
# COMPACT_ATOMS: atom_id res chain seq x y z
N PRO A 1 -20.27 21.37 49.27
CA PRO A 1 -20.35 20.77 47.97
C PRO A 1 -19.42 19.55 47.96
N GLN A 2 -19.95 18.37 47.71
CA GLN A 2 -19.14 17.19 47.47
C GLN A 2 -18.39 17.41 46.13
N PRO A 3 -17.13 17.02 46.03
CA PRO A 3 -16.45 17.04 44.73
C PRO A 3 -17.19 16.11 43.76
N GLU A 4 -17.36 16.58 42.56
CA GLU A 4 -17.91 15.80 41.46
C GLU A 4 -17.07 14.52 41.31
N PRO A 5 -17.68 13.32 41.18
CA PRO A 5 -16.92 12.10 40.99
C PRO A 5 -16.03 12.23 39.73
N GLU A 6 -14.78 11.86 39.84
CA GLU A 6 -13.89 11.78 38.69
C GLU A 6 -14.53 10.88 37.65
N PRO A 7 -14.50 11.28 36.35
CA PRO A 7 -15.02 10.45 35.29
C PRO A 7 -14.31 9.09 35.34
N GLU A 8 -15.11 8.03 35.29
CA GLU A 8 -14.54 6.67 35.23
C GLU A 8 -13.53 6.60 34.06
N PRO A 9 -12.37 5.95 34.26
CA PRO A 9 -11.43 5.76 33.16
C PRO A 9 -12.18 5.06 32.03
N GLY A 10 -12.12 5.66 30.85
CA GLY A 10 -12.67 5.04 29.65
C GLY A 10 -12.11 3.63 29.43
N PRO A 11 -12.71 2.84 28.51
CA PRO A 11 -12.25 1.49 28.24
C PRO A 11 -10.73 1.49 28.05
N ASP A 12 -10.06 0.56 28.70
CA ASP A 12 -8.60 0.41 28.67
C ASP A 12 -8.18 0.10 27.23
N ILE A 13 -7.96 1.17 26.43
CA ILE A 13 -7.54 1.05 25.05
C ILE A 13 -6.15 0.46 25.07
N ASN A 14 -5.99 -0.72 24.51
CA ASN A 14 -4.72 -1.40 24.46
C ASN A 14 -3.68 -0.53 23.71
N GLN A 15 -2.80 0.13 24.44
CA GLN A 15 -1.78 1.04 23.90
C GLN A 15 -0.93 0.37 22.80
N LYS A 16 -0.63 -0.91 22.95
CA LYS A 16 0.09 -1.74 21.95
C LYS A 16 -0.63 -1.71 20.60
N TYR A 17 -1.96 -1.81 20.59
CA TYR A 17 -2.75 -1.78 19.36
C TYR A 17 -2.82 -0.36 18.76
N LEU A 18 -2.95 0.65 19.59
CA LEU A 18 -2.91 2.04 19.10
C LEU A 18 -1.59 2.35 18.39
N GLU A 19 -0.47 2.01 19.00
CA GLU A 19 0.85 2.21 18.40
C GLU A 19 0.99 1.44 17.09
N ALA A 20 0.57 0.18 17.06
CA ALA A 20 0.64 -0.65 15.86
C ALA A 20 -0.24 -0.12 14.72
N ALA A 21 -1.43 0.42 15.02
CA ALA A 21 -2.34 0.99 14.03
C ALA A 21 -1.72 2.17 13.26
N TYR A 22 -0.85 2.94 13.91
CA TYR A 22 -0.16 4.09 13.29
C TYR A 22 1.14 3.74 12.57
N THR A 23 1.56 2.49 12.56
CA THR A 23 2.75 2.08 11.81
C THR A 23 2.55 2.21 10.30
N SER A 24 3.64 2.27 9.55
CA SER A 24 3.61 2.44 8.09
C SER A 24 2.89 1.28 7.37
N ASN A 25 2.27 1.60 6.25
CA ASN A 25 1.73 0.63 5.28
C ASN A 25 2.66 0.43 4.07
N CYS A 26 3.73 1.21 3.97
CA CYS A 26 4.73 1.09 2.93
C CYS A 26 6.10 0.89 3.55
N PHE A 27 6.81 -0.11 3.06
CA PHE A 27 8.19 -0.40 3.44
C PHE A 27 9.11 -0.19 2.24
N MET A 28 10.07 0.71 2.40
CA MET A 28 11.13 0.91 1.42
C MET A 28 12.25 -0.09 1.69
N VAL A 29 12.60 -0.87 0.68
CA VAL A 29 13.61 -1.92 0.78
C VAL A 29 14.65 -1.71 -0.31
N LYS A 30 15.94 -1.79 0.01
CA LYS A 30 17.01 -1.76 -1.00
C LYS A 30 17.01 -3.08 -1.78
N PRO A 31 17.30 -3.06 -3.10
CA PRO A 31 17.43 -4.26 -3.91
C PRO A 31 18.37 -5.29 -3.26
N GLY A 32 17.98 -6.57 -3.28
CA GLY A 32 18.74 -7.65 -2.68
C GLY A 32 18.69 -7.73 -1.16
N GLN A 33 17.88 -6.90 -0.50
CA GLN A 33 17.73 -6.90 0.96
C GLN A 33 16.42 -7.55 1.39
N SER A 34 16.29 -7.74 2.69
CA SER A 34 15.07 -8.26 3.32
C SER A 34 14.52 -7.26 4.33
N VAL A 35 13.24 -7.39 4.63
CA VAL A 35 12.55 -6.64 5.69
C VAL A 35 11.60 -7.56 6.43
N ASP A 36 11.51 -7.37 7.75
CA ASP A 36 10.53 -8.04 8.58
C ASP A 36 9.40 -7.06 8.90
N ILE A 37 8.18 -7.43 8.56
CA ILE A 37 6.99 -6.60 8.71
C ILE A 37 6.20 -7.12 9.91
N PRO A 38 6.10 -6.37 11.03
CA PRO A 38 5.28 -6.78 12.16
C PRO A 38 3.80 -6.90 11.75
N ILE A 39 3.18 -8.04 12.07
CA ILE A 39 1.77 -8.28 11.69
C ILE A 39 0.77 -7.74 12.71
N LEU A 40 1.23 -7.23 13.83
CA LEU A 40 0.40 -6.66 14.90
C LEU A 40 -0.58 -5.60 14.39
N LYS A 41 -0.17 -4.83 13.36
CA LYS A 41 -1.06 -3.85 12.73
C LYS A 41 -2.36 -4.46 12.20
N ALA A 42 -2.32 -5.64 11.59
CA ALA A 42 -3.53 -6.30 11.11
C ALA A 42 -4.51 -6.57 12.27
N PHE A 43 -4.02 -7.15 13.36
CA PHE A 43 -4.83 -7.43 14.54
C PHE A 43 -5.33 -6.14 15.20
N ALA A 44 -4.47 -5.13 15.31
CA ALA A 44 -4.81 -3.84 15.87
C ALA A 44 -5.94 -3.16 15.11
N MET A 45 -5.87 -3.13 13.77
CA MET A 45 -6.91 -2.51 12.95
C MET A 45 -8.26 -3.21 13.09
N TRP A 46 -8.29 -4.54 13.08
CA TRP A 46 -9.53 -5.30 13.26
C TRP A 46 -10.10 -5.22 14.68
N ASN A 47 -9.26 -5.01 15.68
CA ASN A 47 -9.71 -4.80 17.06
C ASN A 47 -10.25 -3.38 17.26
N LEU A 48 -9.44 -2.35 16.94
CA LEU A 48 -9.78 -0.94 17.20
C LEU A 48 -10.92 -0.42 16.30
N TYR A 49 -11.05 -0.98 15.10
CA TYR A 49 -12.03 -0.53 14.11
C TYR A 49 -13.06 -1.62 13.77
N ALA A 50 -13.36 -2.51 14.70
CA ALA A 50 -14.32 -3.59 14.53
C ALA A 50 -15.70 -3.08 14.06
N GLU A 51 -16.14 -1.93 14.56
CA GLU A 51 -17.36 -1.26 14.14
C GLU A 51 -17.43 -0.97 12.62
N TRP A 52 -16.24 -0.76 11.99
CA TRP A 52 -16.13 -0.41 10.57
C TRP A 52 -15.79 -1.62 9.70
N LEU A 53 -14.97 -2.52 10.23
CA LEU A 53 -14.45 -3.68 9.50
C LEU A 53 -15.30 -4.94 9.69
N GLY A 54 -16.17 -4.94 10.68
CA GLY A 54 -16.94 -6.10 11.14
C GLY A 54 -16.30 -6.73 12.37
N GLU A 55 -17.14 -7.18 13.28
CA GLU A 55 -16.70 -7.89 14.47
C GLU A 55 -16.17 -9.28 14.07
N THR A 56 -14.86 -9.43 14.12
CA THR A 56 -14.19 -10.70 13.84
C THR A 56 -13.08 -10.91 14.85
N ASP A 57 -13.20 -11.98 15.63
CA ASP A 57 -12.11 -12.39 16.51
C ASP A 57 -11.01 -13.07 15.68
N LEU A 58 -9.86 -12.43 15.60
CA LEU A 58 -8.69 -12.97 14.91
C LEU A 58 -7.75 -13.74 15.85
N MET A 59 -8.01 -13.71 17.16
CA MET A 59 -7.16 -14.38 18.14
C MET A 59 -7.20 -15.89 17.97
N GLY A 60 -6.05 -16.52 18.08
CA GLY A 60 -5.92 -17.97 17.90
C GLY A 60 -6.02 -18.49 16.47
N LEU A 61 -6.26 -17.61 15.49
CA LEU A 61 -6.19 -17.97 14.08
C LEU A 61 -4.76 -17.84 13.56
N THR A 62 -4.38 -18.77 12.67
CA THR A 62 -3.03 -18.76 12.08
C THR A 62 -2.92 -17.72 10.97
N PRO A 63 -1.98 -16.77 11.07
CA PRO A 63 -1.67 -15.84 9.99
C PRO A 63 -0.95 -16.55 8.84
N GLU A 64 -1.30 -16.20 7.61
CA GLU A 64 -0.69 -16.72 6.39
C GLU A 64 -0.30 -15.54 5.47
N PRO A 65 1.00 -15.22 5.35
CA PRO A 65 1.44 -14.20 4.43
C PRO A 65 1.38 -14.67 2.98
N VAL A 66 1.04 -13.75 2.08
CA VAL A 66 0.89 -14.05 0.65
C VAL A 66 1.38 -12.87 -0.20
N LEU A 67 2.08 -13.16 -1.29
CA LEU A 67 2.36 -12.17 -2.33
C LEU A 67 1.09 -11.99 -3.17
N LEU A 68 0.49 -10.80 -3.11
CA LEU A 68 -0.71 -10.48 -3.88
C LEU A 68 -0.36 -10.09 -5.31
N TRP A 69 0.64 -9.25 -5.50
CA TRP A 69 1.19 -8.89 -6.79
C TRP A 69 2.61 -8.33 -6.68
N GLN A 70 3.34 -8.39 -7.78
CA GLN A 70 4.60 -7.68 -8.01
C GLN A 70 4.62 -7.12 -9.44
N ASP A 71 5.19 -5.93 -9.64
CA ASP A 71 5.23 -5.27 -10.96
C ASP A 71 6.39 -5.74 -11.85
N LEU A 72 7.22 -6.61 -11.33
CA LEU A 72 8.32 -7.26 -12.05
C LEU A 72 8.46 -8.72 -11.60
N PRO A 73 8.46 -9.71 -12.52
CA PRO A 73 8.60 -11.12 -12.16
C PRO A 73 9.85 -11.40 -11.32
N GLY A 74 9.68 -12.09 -10.20
CA GLY A 74 10.76 -12.45 -9.28
C GLY A 74 11.40 -11.22 -8.62
N LEU A 75 10.66 -10.15 -8.40
CA LEU A 75 11.08 -9.02 -7.56
C LEU A 75 11.13 -9.45 -6.10
N ILE A 76 10.11 -10.16 -5.66
CA ILE A 76 10.03 -10.78 -4.33
C ILE A 76 10.50 -12.23 -4.46
N THR A 77 11.51 -12.58 -3.69
CA THR A 77 12.14 -13.92 -3.72
C THR A 77 11.68 -14.81 -2.58
N ASN A 78 11.18 -14.23 -1.50
CA ASN A 78 10.61 -14.95 -0.39
C ASN A 78 9.54 -14.12 0.33
N VAL A 79 8.46 -14.80 0.74
CA VAL A 79 7.45 -14.30 1.68
C VAL A 79 7.17 -15.42 2.66
N GLY A 80 7.47 -15.21 3.93
CA GLY A 80 7.30 -16.25 4.96
C GLY A 80 6.89 -15.65 6.28
N LEU A 81 6.22 -16.45 7.12
CA LEU A 81 5.86 -16.08 8.48
C LEU A 81 7.03 -16.35 9.42
N ILE A 82 7.42 -15.36 10.20
CA ILE A 82 8.22 -15.52 11.40
C ILE A 82 7.24 -15.56 12.58
N PRO A 83 7.04 -16.70 13.22
CA PRO A 83 6.07 -16.79 14.31
C PRO A 83 6.54 -16.04 15.56
N GLY A 84 5.61 -15.37 16.25
CA GLY A 84 5.81 -14.82 17.58
C GLY A 84 5.39 -15.82 18.68
N GLN A 85 5.43 -15.38 19.92
CA GLN A 85 4.89 -16.16 21.04
C GLN A 85 3.35 -16.25 20.98
N GLN A 86 2.74 -15.14 20.56
CA GLN A 86 1.32 -15.06 20.20
C GLN A 86 1.19 -14.86 18.69
N ALA A 87 0.04 -15.20 18.13
CA ALA A 87 -0.18 -15.08 16.68
C ALA A 87 0.07 -13.66 16.14
N GLU A 88 -0.38 -12.66 16.89
CA GLU A 88 -0.22 -11.25 16.51
C GLU A 88 1.20 -10.69 16.67
N GLU A 89 2.08 -11.40 17.37
CA GLU A 89 3.47 -10.96 17.62
C GLU A 89 4.45 -11.41 16.54
N GLY A 90 3.96 -12.12 15.54
CA GLY A 90 4.76 -12.55 14.41
C GLY A 90 5.15 -11.39 13.48
N SER A 91 5.95 -11.74 12.49
CA SER A 91 6.34 -10.85 11.40
C SER A 91 6.30 -11.58 10.07
N ILE A 92 6.18 -10.83 8.98
CA ILE A 92 6.35 -11.34 7.62
C ILE A 92 7.76 -11.06 7.18
N ALA A 93 8.56 -12.10 6.95
CA ALA A 93 9.85 -11.98 6.29
C ALA A 93 9.65 -11.82 4.80
N VAL A 94 10.08 -10.69 4.24
CA VAL A 94 10.05 -10.41 2.80
C VAL A 94 11.47 -10.24 2.31
N SER A 95 11.89 -11.04 1.33
CA SER A 95 13.19 -10.91 0.67
C SER A 95 13.03 -10.46 -0.76
N THR A 96 13.94 -9.62 -1.24
CA THR A 96 13.88 -9.02 -2.58
C THR A 96 15.05 -9.47 -3.45
N ALA A 97 14.85 -9.51 -4.76
CA ALA A 97 15.94 -9.64 -5.72
C ALA A 97 16.72 -8.33 -5.87
N ASP A 98 17.90 -8.37 -6.51
CA ASP A 98 18.62 -7.14 -6.92
C ASP A 98 17.93 -6.46 -8.13
N LYS A 99 16.67 -6.08 -7.93
CA LYS A 99 15.80 -5.42 -8.91
C LYS A 99 15.07 -4.29 -8.20
N VAL A 100 14.57 -3.32 -8.94
CA VAL A 100 13.73 -2.23 -8.42
C VAL A 100 12.29 -2.40 -8.92
N GLY A 101 11.31 -2.08 -8.08
CA GLY A 101 9.90 -2.23 -8.42
C GLY A 101 9.02 -2.18 -7.19
N ASN A 102 7.79 -2.65 -7.35
CA ASN A 102 6.77 -2.60 -6.32
C ASN A 102 6.07 -3.94 -6.16
N ALA A 103 5.66 -4.25 -4.96
CA ALA A 103 4.87 -5.43 -4.64
C ALA A 103 3.85 -5.14 -3.54
N LEU A 104 2.81 -5.93 -3.47
CA LEU A 104 1.84 -5.92 -2.39
C LEU A 104 1.84 -7.26 -1.68
N ILE A 105 2.10 -7.24 -0.39
CA ILE A 105 2.09 -8.42 0.47
C ILE A 105 0.80 -8.38 1.31
N GLY A 106 0.02 -9.44 1.25
CA GLY A 106 -1.18 -9.63 2.07
C GLY A 106 -0.94 -10.55 3.24
N LEU A 107 -1.79 -10.43 4.24
CA LEU A 107 -1.88 -11.35 5.37
C LEU A 107 -3.30 -11.91 5.43
N ARG A 108 -3.42 -13.23 5.21
CA ARG A 108 -4.66 -13.96 5.47
C ARG A 108 -4.71 -14.37 6.94
N ILE A 109 -5.88 -14.21 7.54
CA ILE A 109 -6.19 -14.73 8.86
C ILE A 109 -7.63 -15.26 8.79
N GLY A 110 -7.83 -16.54 9.10
CA GLY A 110 -9.14 -17.18 8.92
C GLY A 110 -9.56 -17.31 7.45
N GLY A 111 -8.61 -17.42 6.52
CA GLY A 111 -8.87 -17.60 5.09
C GLY A 111 -9.08 -16.32 4.27
N GLU A 112 -9.22 -15.17 4.93
CA GLU A 112 -9.46 -13.88 4.27
C GLU A 112 -8.29 -12.92 4.45
N ILE A 113 -8.06 -12.03 3.47
CA ILE A 113 -7.07 -10.95 3.61
C ILE A 113 -7.55 -9.99 4.70
N ARG A 114 -6.78 -9.87 5.77
CA ARG A 114 -7.10 -8.95 6.87
C ARG A 114 -6.28 -7.67 6.83
N TRP A 115 -5.14 -7.69 6.16
CA TRP A 115 -4.32 -6.52 5.91
C TRP A 115 -3.36 -6.75 4.76
N SER A 116 -2.77 -5.67 4.24
CA SER A 116 -1.73 -5.72 3.22
C SER A 116 -0.78 -4.54 3.35
N TRP A 117 0.45 -4.73 2.88
CA TRP A 117 1.51 -3.75 2.90
C TRP A 117 2.15 -3.61 1.53
N HIS A 118 2.45 -2.38 1.15
CA HIS A 118 3.20 -2.06 -0.05
C HIS A 118 4.70 -2.21 0.23
N ILE A 119 5.40 -2.94 -0.63
CA ILE A 119 6.85 -3.06 -0.65
C ILE A 119 7.38 -2.27 -1.84
N TRP A 120 8.09 -1.22 -1.56
CA TRP A 120 8.76 -0.42 -2.56
C TRP A 120 10.25 -0.76 -2.58
N VAL A 121 10.66 -1.60 -3.54
CA VAL A 121 12.05 -1.97 -3.73
C VAL A 121 12.72 -0.91 -4.58
N THR A 122 13.59 -0.13 -3.95
CA THR A 122 14.14 1.08 -4.56
C THR A 122 15.56 1.35 -4.10
N ARG A 123 16.35 1.97 -4.99
CA ARG A 123 17.66 2.55 -4.63
C ARG A 123 17.52 3.98 -4.07
N TYR A 124 16.32 4.52 -4.09
CA TYR A 124 16.04 5.82 -3.49
C TYR A 124 16.33 5.78 -2.00
N ASP A 125 17.09 6.75 -1.54
CA ASP A 125 17.39 6.95 -0.13
C ASP A 125 17.16 8.43 0.21
N PRO A 126 16.10 8.76 0.93
CA PRO A 126 15.78 10.14 1.27
C PRO A 126 16.81 10.79 2.21
N ASN A 127 17.64 9.95 2.86
CA ASN A 127 18.69 10.43 3.77
C ASN A 127 20.07 10.48 3.09
N ALA A 128 20.17 10.12 1.81
CA ALA A 128 21.44 10.16 1.10
C ALA A 128 21.84 11.59 0.76
N GLU A 129 23.08 11.94 1.02
CA GLU A 129 23.66 13.24 0.62
C GLU A 129 23.89 13.32 -0.89
N LEU A 130 23.93 12.19 -1.58
CA LEU A 130 24.23 12.10 -3.00
C LEU A 130 22.97 12.12 -3.86
N VAL A 131 22.88 13.09 -4.75
CA VAL A 131 21.77 13.28 -5.70
C VAL A 131 21.51 12.05 -6.59
N ALA A 132 22.51 11.19 -6.81
CA ALA A 132 22.38 9.98 -7.62
C ALA A 132 21.38 8.94 -7.08
N PHE A 133 21.08 8.95 -5.79
CA PHE A 133 20.18 7.98 -5.14
C PHE A 133 18.83 8.56 -4.72
N GLY A 134 18.64 9.83 -4.93
CA GLY A 134 17.43 10.56 -4.56
C GLY A 134 17.75 11.82 -3.79
N LYS A 135 16.79 12.69 -3.73
CA LYS A 135 16.90 14.00 -3.10
C LYS A 135 15.63 14.31 -2.32
N ILE A 136 15.80 14.98 -1.20
CA ILE A 136 14.72 15.67 -0.51
C ILE A 136 14.76 17.14 -0.91
N TYR A 137 13.60 17.68 -1.28
CA TYR A 137 13.41 19.11 -1.47
C TYR A 137 12.75 19.69 -0.22
N THR A 138 13.31 20.78 0.25
CA THR A 138 12.76 21.54 1.36
C THR A 138 12.16 22.85 0.86
N TRP A 139 11.10 23.27 1.48
CA TRP A 139 10.41 24.51 1.16
C TRP A 139 10.21 25.32 2.44
N ASP A 140 10.62 26.56 2.38
CA ASP A 140 10.38 27.60 3.40
C ASP A 140 9.28 28.51 2.83
N ASN A 141 8.07 28.41 3.40
CA ASN A 141 6.89 29.08 2.83
C ASN A 141 6.84 30.59 3.12
N ASN A 142 7.46 31.02 4.20
CA ASN A 142 7.41 32.41 4.66
C ASN A 142 8.76 33.15 4.59
N GLY A 143 9.83 32.44 4.24
CA GLY A 143 11.17 33.02 4.06
C GLY A 143 11.89 33.30 5.38
N ASP A 144 11.52 32.64 6.48
CA ASP A 144 12.15 32.84 7.80
C ASP A 144 13.40 31.99 8.02
N GLY A 145 13.78 31.18 7.04
CA GLY A 145 14.93 30.27 7.10
C GLY A 145 14.62 28.94 7.76
N VAL A 146 13.37 28.69 8.13
CA VAL A 146 12.91 27.41 8.68
C VAL A 146 12.23 26.58 7.60
N THR A 147 12.55 25.30 7.51
CA THR A 147 11.88 24.39 6.57
C THR A 147 10.48 24.06 7.05
N ASP A 148 9.45 24.49 6.34
CA ASP A 148 8.05 24.16 6.63
C ASP A 148 7.66 22.81 6.05
N TYR A 149 8.15 22.50 4.84
CA TYR A 149 7.78 21.30 4.11
C TYR A 149 8.98 20.56 3.55
N THR A 150 8.86 19.25 3.52
CA THR A 150 9.86 18.35 2.94
C THR A 150 9.20 17.42 1.93
N PHE A 151 9.74 17.36 0.73
CA PHE A 151 9.19 16.58 -0.38
C PHE A 151 10.22 15.59 -0.90
N MET A 152 9.77 14.41 -1.29
CA MET A 152 10.58 13.48 -2.08
C MET A 152 10.77 13.99 -3.51
N ASP A 153 11.84 13.57 -4.18
CA ASP A 153 12.13 13.92 -5.57
C ASP A 153 11.29 13.12 -6.59
N ARG A 154 10.39 12.29 -6.11
CA ARG A 154 9.58 11.36 -6.93
C ARG A 154 8.26 11.01 -6.27
N ASN A 155 7.34 10.49 -7.08
CA ASN A 155 6.09 9.92 -6.60
C ASN A 155 6.32 8.61 -5.85
N LEU A 156 5.44 8.26 -4.93
CA LEU A 156 5.48 6.97 -4.22
C LEU A 156 5.45 5.82 -5.22
N GLY A 157 6.37 4.87 -5.05
CA GLY A 157 6.52 3.73 -5.95
C GLY A 157 7.23 4.01 -7.27
N ALA A 158 7.66 5.24 -7.54
CA ALA A 158 8.45 5.55 -8.74
C ALA A 158 9.87 4.97 -8.62
N VAL A 159 10.32 4.28 -9.66
CA VAL A 159 11.66 3.66 -9.67
C VAL A 159 12.76 4.62 -10.13
N ILE A 160 12.38 5.69 -10.84
CA ILE A 160 13.27 6.80 -11.23
C ILE A 160 12.61 8.15 -10.91
N ASN A 161 13.40 9.22 -10.83
CA ASN A 161 12.85 10.56 -10.78
C ASN A 161 12.73 11.16 -12.20
N LYS A 162 11.93 12.22 -12.33
CA LYS A 162 11.69 12.87 -13.62
C LYS A 162 12.97 13.43 -14.28
N ALA A 163 13.96 13.81 -13.48
CA ALA A 163 15.21 14.39 -14.01
C ALA A 163 16.07 13.38 -14.80
N LEU A 164 15.81 12.06 -14.60
CA LEU A 164 16.51 10.98 -15.29
C LEU A 164 15.75 10.47 -16.52
N ILE A 165 14.62 11.10 -16.88
CA ILE A 165 13.78 10.67 -18.01
C ILE A 165 14.44 11.09 -19.33
N GLU A 166 14.80 10.13 -20.15
CA GLU A 166 15.27 10.32 -21.53
C GLU A 166 14.12 10.40 -22.55
N ASN A 167 12.90 10.73 -22.10
CA ASN A 167 11.69 10.87 -22.93
C ASN A 167 11.21 9.59 -23.62
N THR A 168 11.51 8.43 -23.08
CA THR A 168 10.92 7.17 -23.55
C THR A 168 9.62 6.86 -22.82
N PRO A 169 8.68 6.10 -23.42
CA PRO A 169 7.49 5.62 -22.72
C PRO A 169 7.79 4.79 -21.46
N ALA A 170 8.89 4.02 -21.49
CA ALA A 170 9.34 3.21 -20.36
C ALA A 170 9.80 4.10 -19.19
N ASP A 171 10.50 5.20 -19.46
CA ASP A 171 10.92 6.15 -18.43
C ASP A 171 9.74 6.87 -17.81
N SER A 172 8.74 7.23 -18.63
CA SER A 172 7.51 7.82 -18.13
C SER A 172 6.79 6.89 -17.15
N LEU A 173 6.67 5.60 -17.49
CA LEU A 173 6.13 4.57 -16.60
C LEU A 173 6.92 4.43 -15.31
N ALA A 174 8.23 4.43 -15.40
CA ALA A 174 9.13 4.27 -14.25
C ALA A 174 9.06 5.48 -13.29
N ALA A 175 8.75 6.68 -13.81
CA ALA A 175 8.63 7.91 -13.02
C ALA A 175 7.23 8.20 -12.47
N CYS A 176 6.17 7.57 -13.03
CA CYS A 176 4.79 7.85 -12.60
C CYS A 176 4.48 7.41 -11.17
N GLY A 177 5.17 6.37 -10.67
CA GLY A 177 4.86 5.79 -9.38
C GLY A 177 3.62 4.90 -9.43
N LEU A 178 2.88 4.89 -8.34
CA LEU A 178 1.67 4.09 -8.17
C LEU A 178 0.43 4.99 -8.09
N LEU A 179 -0.72 4.41 -8.42
CA LEU A 179 -2.00 5.08 -8.30
C LEU A 179 -2.64 4.77 -6.95
N TYR A 180 -3.17 5.79 -6.31
CA TYR A 180 -3.89 5.69 -5.04
C TYR A 180 -5.33 6.12 -5.25
N GLN A 181 -6.26 5.28 -4.86
CA GLN A 181 -7.66 5.64 -4.81
C GLN A 181 -7.97 6.30 -3.47
N TRP A 182 -8.74 7.39 -3.46
CA TRP A 182 -9.16 8.04 -2.23
C TRP A 182 -9.81 7.06 -1.26
N GLY A 183 -9.40 7.13 0.01
CA GLY A 183 -9.91 6.25 1.06
C GLY A 183 -9.30 4.84 1.08
N ARG A 184 -8.43 4.49 0.15
CA ARG A 184 -7.71 3.20 0.16
C ARG A 184 -6.33 3.33 0.74
N LYS A 185 -5.88 2.26 1.40
CA LYS A 185 -4.52 2.15 1.91
C LYS A 185 -3.53 1.57 0.91
N ASP A 186 -4.01 0.75 -0.04
CA ASP A 186 -3.17 0.02 -1.00
C ASP A 186 -3.11 0.73 -2.34
N PRO A 187 -1.92 0.84 -2.93
CA PRO A 187 -1.76 1.38 -4.26
C PRO A 187 -2.09 0.36 -5.35
N PHE A 188 -2.35 0.87 -6.54
CA PHE A 188 -2.40 0.09 -7.76
C PHE A 188 -1.18 0.36 -8.63
N PRO A 189 -0.60 -0.66 -9.26
CA PRO A 189 0.37 -0.46 -10.32
C PRO A 189 -0.37 0.09 -11.53
N GLY A 190 -0.29 1.38 -11.73
CA GLY A 190 -0.99 2.03 -12.80
C GLY A 190 -0.08 2.91 -13.61
N ASP A 191 -0.44 3.06 -14.88
CA ASP A 191 0.08 4.10 -15.73
C ASP A 191 -1.09 4.90 -16.28
N ARG A 192 -1.06 6.17 -15.99
CA ARG A 192 -1.86 7.15 -16.69
C ARG A 192 -1.00 7.80 -17.74
N ILE A 193 -0.49 7.00 -18.69
CA ILE A 193 0.06 7.61 -19.90
C ILE A 193 -1.14 8.23 -20.62
N LEU A 194 -1.11 9.54 -20.70
CA LEU A 194 -1.99 10.32 -21.55
C LEU A 194 -1.72 9.91 -23.00
N ARG A 195 -2.26 8.78 -23.42
CA ARG A 195 -2.28 8.35 -24.80
C ARG A 195 -3.51 8.94 -25.45
N GLY A 196 -3.33 10.08 -26.07
CA GLY A 196 -4.32 10.65 -26.95
C GLY A 196 -5.00 11.89 -26.39
N THR A 197 -5.45 12.70 -27.31
CA THR A 197 -6.14 13.98 -27.08
C THR A 197 -7.63 13.82 -26.79
N ASN A 198 -8.12 12.60 -26.66
CA ASN A 198 -9.54 12.32 -26.48
C ASN A 198 -9.88 12.01 -25.03
N GLN A 199 -10.79 12.77 -24.49
CA GLN A 199 -11.30 12.70 -23.12
C GLN A 199 -11.92 11.34 -22.73
N THR A 200 -12.21 10.47 -23.70
CA THR A 200 -12.71 9.12 -23.49
C THR A 200 -11.66 8.11 -23.02
N ASP A 201 -10.37 8.45 -23.12
CA ASP A 201 -9.27 7.57 -22.70
C ASP A 201 -8.94 7.71 -21.20
N TYR A 202 -9.54 8.67 -20.49
CA TYR A 202 -9.36 8.85 -19.06
C TYR A 202 -9.88 7.70 -18.19
N ASN A 203 -10.71 6.82 -18.76
CA ASN A 203 -11.29 5.67 -18.06
C ASN A 203 -10.51 4.37 -18.27
N ARG A 204 -9.39 4.41 -18.97
CA ARG A 204 -8.49 3.27 -19.12
C ARG A 204 -7.38 3.37 -18.07
N PHE A 205 -7.49 2.56 -17.05
CA PHE A 205 -6.34 2.14 -16.26
C PHE A 205 -5.51 1.20 -17.15
N ASP A 206 -4.65 1.72 -18.00
CA ASP A 206 -3.57 0.95 -18.59
C ASP A 206 -2.58 0.68 -17.46
N SER A 207 -2.89 -0.32 -16.65
CA SER A 207 -2.05 -0.69 -15.53
C SER A 207 -0.78 -1.35 -16.05
N LYS A 208 0.32 -1.11 -15.37
CA LYS A 208 1.52 -1.92 -15.53
C LYS A 208 1.15 -3.40 -15.38
N PRO A 209 1.77 -4.31 -16.15
CA PRO A 209 1.60 -5.73 -15.91
C PRO A 209 2.00 -6.06 -14.48
N ILE A 210 1.23 -6.92 -13.84
CA ILE A 210 1.52 -7.45 -12.52
C ILE A 210 1.56 -8.98 -12.56
N TYR A 211 2.32 -9.55 -11.66
CA TYR A 211 2.66 -10.96 -11.65
C TYR A 211 2.41 -11.56 -10.28
N ASP A 212 2.06 -12.84 -10.25
CA ASP A 212 1.99 -13.64 -9.02
C ASP A 212 3.38 -14.06 -8.51
N ALA A 213 3.40 -14.90 -7.47
CA ALA A 213 4.63 -15.43 -6.87
C ALA A 213 5.42 -16.35 -7.83
N ALA A 214 4.75 -17.00 -8.76
CA ALA A 214 5.38 -17.84 -9.78
C ALA A 214 5.94 -17.02 -10.96
N GLY A 215 5.69 -15.71 -10.99
CA GLY A 215 6.03 -14.84 -12.11
C GLY A 215 5.04 -14.92 -13.27
N THR A 216 3.86 -15.49 -13.04
CA THR A 216 2.79 -15.56 -14.03
C THR A 216 2.04 -14.23 -14.08
N LEU A 217 1.78 -13.75 -15.29
CA LEU A 217 0.99 -12.54 -15.49
C LEU A 217 -0.42 -12.70 -14.93
N LEU A 218 -0.81 -11.79 -14.04
CA LEU A 218 -2.16 -11.76 -13.49
C LEU A 218 -3.11 -11.13 -14.50
N THR A 219 -3.95 -11.96 -15.11
CA THR A 219 -4.91 -11.53 -16.16
C THR A 219 -6.36 -11.61 -15.71
N GLU A 220 -6.65 -12.30 -14.61
CA GLU A 220 -8.02 -12.51 -14.14
C GLU A 220 -8.62 -11.25 -13.54
N GLY A 221 -9.88 -10.99 -13.88
CA GLY A 221 -10.70 -9.94 -13.29
C GLY A 221 -10.57 -8.56 -13.92
N SER A 222 -9.76 -8.39 -14.96
CA SER A 222 -9.61 -7.12 -15.65
C SER A 222 -10.72 -6.88 -16.65
N GLN A 223 -11.46 -5.81 -16.49
CA GLN A 223 -12.38 -5.30 -17.53
C GLN A 223 -11.67 -4.42 -18.56
N SER A 224 -10.40 -4.09 -18.37
CA SER A 224 -9.68 -3.14 -19.20
C SER A 224 -8.23 -3.57 -19.46
N GLY A 225 -8.01 -4.73 -20.06
CA GLY A 225 -6.70 -4.99 -20.66
C GLY A 225 -5.70 -5.83 -19.89
N GLY A 226 -6.11 -6.74 -19.01
CA GLY A 226 -5.23 -7.82 -18.57
C GLY A 226 -4.35 -7.53 -17.37
N THR A 227 -4.85 -6.89 -16.34
CA THR A 227 -4.04 -6.41 -15.22
C THR A 227 -4.23 -7.13 -13.89
N GLY A 228 -5.12 -8.12 -13.82
CA GLY A 228 -5.44 -8.78 -12.56
C GLY A 228 -6.21 -7.93 -11.55
N ILE A 229 -6.44 -6.65 -11.86
CA ILE A 229 -7.19 -5.74 -11.00
C ILE A 229 -8.65 -5.70 -11.46
N ARG A 230 -9.55 -5.96 -10.53
CA ARG A 230 -10.99 -5.96 -10.79
C ARG A 230 -11.57 -4.58 -10.50
N SER A 231 -12.50 -4.15 -11.34
CA SER A 231 -13.33 -2.97 -11.07
C SER A 231 -14.73 -3.41 -10.67
N VAL A 232 -15.20 -2.95 -9.54
CA VAL A 232 -16.55 -3.23 -9.04
C VAL A 232 -17.27 -1.91 -8.85
N LYS A 233 -18.41 -1.74 -9.52
CA LYS A 233 -19.33 -0.64 -9.21
C LYS A 233 -19.96 -0.91 -7.85
N THR A 234 -19.91 0.07 -6.98
CA THR A 234 -20.61 0.02 -5.71
C THR A 234 -21.68 1.09 -5.70
N ASP A 235 -22.88 0.74 -5.27
CA ASP A 235 -23.96 1.71 -5.02
C ASP A 235 -23.72 2.52 -3.74
N THR A 236 -22.65 2.19 -3.03
CA THR A 236 -22.28 2.82 -1.78
C THR A 236 -21.04 3.67 -2.02
N ASP A 237 -21.14 4.91 -1.63
CA ASP A 237 -20.02 5.83 -1.44
C ASP A 237 -18.85 5.14 -0.74
N LEU A 238 -17.71 5.82 -0.63
CA LEU A 238 -16.60 5.46 0.27
C LEU A 238 -17.08 5.46 1.74
N THR A 239 -18.12 4.66 1.97
CA THR A 239 -18.72 4.37 3.26
C THR A 239 -17.87 3.35 4.00
N ARG A 240 -18.19 3.11 5.26
CA ARG A 240 -17.58 2.05 6.09
C ARG A 240 -17.47 0.73 5.32
N THR A 241 -18.51 0.33 4.61
CA THR A 241 -18.55 -0.90 3.81
C THR A 241 -17.54 -0.90 2.67
N GLY A 242 -17.37 0.21 1.96
CA GLY A 242 -16.39 0.35 0.89
C GLY A 242 -14.95 0.26 1.41
N LEU A 243 -14.65 0.91 2.53
CA LEU A 243 -13.34 0.84 3.16
C LEU A 243 -13.02 -0.59 3.63
N ALA A 244 -13.94 -1.27 4.30
CA ALA A 244 -13.77 -2.66 4.71
C ALA A 244 -13.52 -3.57 3.49
N LYS A 245 -14.31 -3.41 2.43
CA LYS A 245 -14.15 -4.16 1.19
C LYS A 245 -12.77 -3.92 0.55
N SER A 246 -12.26 -2.70 0.58
CA SER A 246 -10.93 -2.39 0.03
C SER A 246 -9.78 -3.09 0.76
N ILE A 247 -9.98 -3.42 2.04
CA ILE A 247 -9.02 -4.17 2.85
C ILE A 247 -9.11 -5.68 2.57
N LEU A 248 -10.33 -6.21 2.50
CA LEU A 248 -10.60 -7.63 2.24
C LEU A 248 -10.26 -8.01 0.79
N GLU A 249 -10.47 -7.09 -0.14
CA GLU A 249 -10.27 -7.27 -1.57
C GLU A 249 -9.26 -6.24 -2.12
N PRO A 250 -7.96 -6.31 -1.77
CA PRO A 250 -6.97 -5.30 -2.13
C PRO A 250 -6.70 -5.21 -3.64
N MET A 251 -7.16 -6.20 -4.42
CA MET A 251 -7.05 -6.23 -5.89
C MET A 251 -8.30 -5.67 -6.60
N THR A 252 -9.23 -5.06 -5.87
CA THR A 252 -10.50 -4.56 -6.42
C THR A 252 -10.56 -3.04 -6.32
N VAL A 253 -10.71 -2.35 -7.46
CA VAL A 253 -11.02 -0.92 -7.53
C VAL A 253 -12.51 -0.72 -7.27
N LEU A 254 -12.85 0.17 -6.38
CA LEU A 254 -14.23 0.53 -6.07
C LEU A 254 -14.64 1.74 -6.92
N LEU A 255 -15.61 1.54 -7.81
CA LEU A 255 -16.15 2.62 -8.62
C LEU A 255 -17.46 3.12 -7.98
N GLY A 256 -17.65 4.42 -7.93
CA GLY A 256 -18.91 5.02 -7.50
C GLY A 256 -20.07 4.68 -8.43
N ALA A 257 -21.31 4.81 -7.94
CA ALA A 257 -22.54 4.48 -8.69
C ALA A 257 -22.67 5.25 -10.01
N GLU A 258 -22.12 6.45 -10.10
CA GLU A 258 -22.17 7.32 -11.28
C GLU A 258 -20.96 7.18 -12.22
N GLY A 259 -20.08 6.23 -11.99
CA GLY A 259 -18.93 5.98 -12.86
C GLY A 259 -17.79 7.00 -12.71
N TYR A 260 -17.77 7.77 -11.64
CA TYR A 260 -16.61 8.59 -11.29
C TYR A 260 -15.49 7.67 -10.79
N SER A 261 -14.47 7.53 -11.62
CA SER A 261 -13.13 7.14 -11.16
C SER A 261 -12.41 8.44 -10.82
N ASP A 262 -12.25 8.74 -9.57
CA ASP A 262 -11.33 9.80 -9.14
C ASP A 262 -9.88 9.36 -9.32
#